data_375bc95b10fd7dcf63de7beeddbbc414
#
_entry.id   375bc95b10fd7dcf63de7beeddbbc414
#
_cell.length_a   1.000
_cell.length_b   1.000
_cell.length_c   1.000
_cell.angle_alpha   90.00
_cell.angle_beta   90.00
_cell.angle_gamma   90.00
#
_symmetry.space_group_name_H-M   'P 1'
#
loop_
_entity.id
_entity.type
_entity.pdbx_description
1 polymer ?
#
loop_
_entity_poly.entity_id
_entity_poly.type
_entity_poly.pdbx_seq_one_letter_code
_entity_poly.pdbx_strand_id
1 'polypeptide(L)' 'MRVSSYFGLKIYNDKAEYVGIVNDVVLEFNKGEIFGLAVGQEVGLDNTAIPYTDVIAVNDIVLVRSK' A
#
# COMPACT_ATOMS: atom_id res chain seq x y z
N MET A 1 -4.07 -14.74 -0.21
CA MET A 1 -3.09 -13.93 0.54
C MET A 1 -3.76 -13.31 1.75
N ARG A 2 -3.11 -13.33 2.87
CA ARG A 2 -3.66 -12.74 4.08
C ARG A 2 -3.39 -11.24 4.12
N VAL A 3 -4.34 -10.49 4.69
CA VAL A 3 -4.16 -9.05 4.87
C VAL A 3 -2.87 -8.75 5.65
N SER A 4 -2.56 -9.56 6.64
CA SER A 4 -1.35 -9.38 7.44
C SER A 4 -0.06 -9.51 6.64
N SER A 5 -0.11 -10.15 5.48
CA SER A 5 1.07 -10.27 4.62
C SER A 5 1.50 -8.95 4.00
N TYR A 6 0.62 -7.95 4.01
CA TYR A 6 0.92 -6.63 3.45
C TYR A 6 1.72 -5.78 4.41
N PHE A 7 1.58 -6.02 5.72
CA PHE A 7 2.17 -5.14 6.73
C PHE A 7 3.69 -5.18 6.67
N GLY A 8 4.29 -4.02 6.65
CA GLY A 8 5.73 -3.87 6.65
C GLY A 8 6.39 -4.04 5.28
N LEU A 9 5.62 -4.34 4.24
CA LEU A 9 6.19 -4.42 2.90
C LEU A 9 6.58 -3.03 2.41
N LYS A 10 7.72 -2.94 1.74
CA LYS A 10 8.14 -1.70 1.11
C LYS A 10 7.34 -1.47 -0.15
N ILE A 11 7.02 -0.22 -0.42
CA ILE A 11 6.23 0.19 -1.58
C ILE A 11 7.12 0.97 -2.54
N TYR A 12 7.15 0.53 -3.80
CA TYR A 12 7.84 1.23 -4.87
C TYR A 12 6.84 1.51 -5.97
N ASN A 13 7.06 2.59 -6.72
CA ASN A 13 6.21 2.87 -7.87
C ASN A 13 6.80 2.22 -9.14
N ASP A 14 6.11 2.39 -10.26
CA ASP A 14 6.52 1.80 -11.53
C ASP A 14 7.77 2.44 -12.12
N LYS A 15 8.26 3.50 -11.51
CA LYS A 15 9.55 4.11 -11.85
C LYS A 15 10.66 3.67 -10.91
N ALA A 16 10.40 2.65 -10.07
CA ALA A 16 11.33 2.12 -9.09
C ALA A 16 11.70 3.13 -8.00
N GLU A 17 10.85 4.11 -7.77
CA GLU A 17 11.05 5.07 -6.70
C GLU A 17 10.39 4.57 -5.41
N TYR A 18 11.07 4.74 -4.29
CA TYR A 18 10.54 4.33 -3.01
C TYR A 18 9.40 5.23 -2.57
N VAL A 19 8.27 4.64 -2.22
CA VAL A 19 7.08 5.38 -1.79
C VAL A 19 6.92 5.36 -0.28
N GLY A 20 7.15 4.22 0.33
CA GLY A 20 6.99 4.08 1.77
C GLY A 20 6.81 2.62 2.18
N ILE A 21 6.24 2.41 3.35
CA ILE A 21 6.00 1.07 3.89
C ILE A 21 4.51 0.93 4.17
N VAL A 22 3.97 -0.26 3.89
CA VAL A 22 2.57 -0.53 4.20
C VAL A 22 2.39 -0.51 5.72
N ASN A 23 1.61 0.44 6.20
CA ASN A 23 1.33 0.61 7.61
C ASN A 23 0.01 -0.04 8.01
N ASP A 24 -0.95 -0.06 7.10
CA ASP A 24 -2.24 -0.66 7.34
C ASP A 24 -2.92 -0.97 6.01
N VAL A 25 -3.95 -1.80 6.05
CA VAL A 25 -4.75 -2.13 4.89
C VAL A 25 -6.18 -1.66 5.16
N VAL A 26 -6.69 -0.82 4.26
CA VAL A 26 -8.03 -0.26 4.38
C VAL A 26 -9.00 -1.18 3.66
N LEU A 27 -9.99 -1.68 4.38
CA LEU A 27 -10.97 -2.61 3.81
C LEU A 27 -12.28 -1.89 3.52
N GLU A 28 -12.91 -2.29 2.44
CA GLU A 28 -14.27 -1.86 2.13
C GLU A 28 -15.23 -2.79 2.86
N PHE A 29 -15.93 -2.26 3.84
CA PHE A 29 -16.77 -3.05 4.74
C PHE A 29 -17.87 -3.80 4.01
N ASN A 30 -18.55 -3.12 3.10
CA ASN A 30 -19.72 -3.69 2.44
C ASN A 30 -19.38 -4.80 1.46
N LYS A 31 -18.17 -4.74 0.89
CA LYS A 31 -17.77 -5.68 -0.16
C LYS A 31 -16.74 -6.69 0.32
N GLY A 32 -16.17 -6.50 1.49
CA GLY A 32 -15.11 -7.36 1.99
C GLY A 32 -13.84 -7.30 1.16
N GLU A 33 -13.66 -6.24 0.40
CA GLU A 33 -12.51 -6.08 -0.49
C GLU A 33 -11.52 -5.07 0.07
N ILE A 34 -10.27 -5.17 -0.38
CA ILE A 34 -9.26 -4.17 -0.01
C ILE A 34 -9.55 -2.89 -0.77
N PHE A 35 -9.76 -1.81 -0.02
CA PHE A 35 -9.99 -0.49 -0.58
C PHE A 35 -8.67 0.20 -0.94
N GLY A 36 -7.67 0.07 -0.08
CA GLY A 36 -6.38 0.71 -0.31
C GLY A 36 -5.37 0.33 0.75
N LEU A 37 -4.19 0.90 0.62
CA LEU A 37 -3.10 0.69 1.57
C LEU A 37 -2.76 2.01 2.23
N ALA A 38 -2.62 2.00 3.55
CA ALA A 38 -2.15 3.16 4.28
C ALA A 38 -0.63 3.12 4.34
N VAL A 39 0.00 4.19 3.92
CA VAL A 39 1.45 4.29 3.85
C VAL A 39 1.96 4.98 5.11
N GLY A 40 2.81 4.28 5.85
CA GLY A 40 3.49 4.87 6.98
C GLY A 40 4.71 5.65 6.52
N GLN A 41 4.90 6.83 7.09
CA GLN A 41 6.09 7.63 6.86
C GLN A 41 6.81 7.87 8.18
N GLU A 42 8.14 7.89 8.11
CA GLU A 42 8.96 7.96 9.31
C GLU A 42 8.84 9.27 10.08
N VAL A 43 8.42 10.32 9.42
CA VAL A 43 8.47 11.66 10.00
C VAL A 43 7.07 12.21 10.14
N GLY A 44 6.31 11.71 11.09
CA GLY A 44 5.08 12.34 11.55
C GLY A 44 4.25 13.14 10.55
N LEU A 45 4.44 12.92 9.28
CA LEU A 45 3.69 13.60 8.25
C LEU A 45 2.43 12.81 7.95
N ASP A 46 1.53 13.44 7.21
CA ASP A 46 0.24 12.87 6.91
C ASP A 46 0.36 11.48 6.30
N ASN A 47 -0.43 10.56 6.82
CA ASN A 47 -0.53 9.24 6.23
C ASN A 47 -1.16 9.36 4.85
N THR A 48 -0.52 8.75 3.87
CA THR A 48 -1.03 8.72 2.51
C THR A 48 -1.72 7.39 2.30
N ALA A 49 -2.90 7.43 1.70
CA ALA A 49 -3.60 6.21 1.31
C ALA A 49 -3.43 5.99 -0.19
N ILE A 50 -3.10 4.76 -0.57
CA ILE A 50 -2.98 4.38 -1.97
C ILE A 50 -4.20 3.54 -2.33
N PRO A 51 -5.01 3.97 -3.30
CA PRO A 51 -6.14 3.16 -3.74
C PRO A 51 -5.65 1.80 -4.25
N TYR A 52 -6.37 0.75 -3.93
CA TYR A 52 -5.96 -0.59 -4.33
C TYR A 52 -5.92 -0.75 -5.86
N THR A 53 -6.69 0.07 -6.56
CA THR A 53 -6.67 0.09 -8.03
C THR A 53 -5.33 0.54 -8.60
N ASP A 54 -4.51 1.23 -7.80
CA ASP A 54 -3.17 1.64 -8.21
C ASP A 54 -2.11 0.59 -7.88
N VAL A 55 -2.47 -0.47 -7.18
CA VAL A 55 -1.53 -1.55 -6.85
C VAL A 55 -1.37 -2.45 -8.06
N ILE A 56 -0.14 -2.58 -8.55
CA ILE A 56 0.18 -3.36 -9.74
C ILE A 56 0.50 -4.80 -9.38
N ALA A 57 1.30 -4.98 -8.36
CA ALA A 57 1.75 -6.31 -7.94
C ALA A 57 2.17 -6.28 -6.49
N VAL A 58 2.04 -7.43 -5.84
CA VAL A 58 2.46 -7.63 -4.46
C VAL A 58 3.24 -8.93 -4.39
N ASN A 59 4.46 -8.85 -3.89
CA ASN A 59 5.27 -10.02 -3.63
C ASN A 59 6.14 -9.70 -2.43
N ASP A 60 7.46 -9.65 -2.58
CA ASP A 60 8.35 -9.22 -1.50
C ASP A 60 8.24 -7.71 -1.26
N ILE A 61 7.79 -6.98 -2.26
CA ILE A 61 7.49 -5.56 -2.18
C ILE A 61 6.13 -5.32 -2.80
N VAL A 62 5.60 -4.12 -2.58
CA VAL A 62 4.38 -3.68 -3.25
C VAL A 62 4.79 -2.73 -4.38
N LEU A 63 4.29 -2.99 -5.57
CA LEU A 63 4.52 -2.14 -6.72
C LEU A 63 3.23 -1.39 -7.03
N VAL A 64 3.31 -0.07 -7.12
CA VAL A 64 2.14 0.77 -7.37
C VAL A 64 2.38 1.64 -8.58
N ARG A 65 1.27 2.13 -9.14
CA ARG A 65 1.33 3.01 -10.30
C ARG A 65 1.77 4.40 -9.87
N SER A 66 2.71 5.00 -10.60
CA SER A 66 3.09 6.38 -10.36
C SER A 66 2.01 7.32 -10.89
N LYS A 67 1.93 8.47 -10.29
CA LYS A 67 1.01 9.51 -10.75
C LYS A 67 1.62 10.32 -11.88
#